data_9356c10084c880ebdb47af9a824c1a7e
#
_entry.id   9356c10084c880ebdb47af9a824c1a7e
#
_cell.length_a   1.000
_cell.length_b   1.000
_cell.length_c   1.000
_cell.angle_alpha   90.00
_cell.angle_beta   90.00
_cell.angle_gamma   90.00
#
_symmetry.space_group_name_H-M   'P 1'
#
loop_
_entity.id
_entity.type
_entity.pdbx_description
1 polymer ?
#
loop_
_entity_poly.entity_id
_entity_poly.type
_entity_poly.pdbx_seq_one_letter_code
_entity_poly.pdbx_strand_id
1 'polypeptide(L)'
;MEKFELIAPCHFGLEAVLKREIQDLGYEISEVEDGKVTFLGDAGAIVRANMFLRTTERVLLKVAKVKAVTFEELFEKTKALPWEKYIPQDGKFWVAKANSVKSRLFSPSDIQSIMKKAMVERLKSVYHVDWFEEDGASFPIRVAFMKDVATIGIDTSGISLHKRGYRQMTSKAPITETLAAALLMLTPWNRDRILVDPFCGSGTFPIEAAMIAANIAPGMKRNFLCEDWKHQIGRAHV
;
A
#
# COMPACT_ATOMS: atom_id res chain seq x y z
N MET A 1 -10.16 14.70 -13.96
CA MET A 1 -10.20 13.67 -12.89
C MET A 1 -9.40 14.18 -11.71
N GLU A 2 -9.88 13.95 -10.50
CA GLU A 2 -9.16 14.32 -9.28
C GLU A 2 -7.90 13.46 -9.15
N LYS A 3 -6.76 14.11 -8.91
CA LYS A 3 -5.49 13.43 -8.67
C LYS A 3 -5.23 13.35 -7.19
N PHE A 4 -4.74 12.20 -6.74
CA PHE A 4 -4.30 11.98 -5.36
C PHE A 4 -2.87 11.49 -5.32
N GLU A 5 -2.27 11.54 -4.15
CA GLU A 5 -0.98 10.91 -3.90
C GLU A 5 -1.18 9.45 -3.48
N LEU A 6 -0.44 8.56 -4.12
CA LEU A 6 -0.40 7.13 -3.83
C LEU A 6 0.98 6.77 -3.29
N ILE A 7 1.02 5.96 -2.24
CA ILE A 7 2.26 5.49 -1.62
C ILE A 7 2.45 4.01 -1.95
N ALA A 8 3.60 3.68 -2.50
CA ALA A 8 4.02 2.32 -2.76
C ALA A 8 5.23 1.98 -1.86
N PRO A 9 5.04 1.23 -0.74
CA PRO A 9 6.14 0.75 0.09
C PRO A 9 6.93 -0.37 -0.61
N CYS A 10 8.25 -0.37 -0.41
CA CYS A 10 9.15 -1.42 -0.90
C CYS A 10 10.21 -1.79 0.15
N HIS A 11 11.01 -2.80 -0.13
CA HIS A 11 12.19 -3.07 0.67
C HIS A 11 13.22 -1.94 0.51
N PHE A 12 13.93 -1.62 1.58
CA PHE A 12 15.00 -0.61 1.58
C PHE A 12 16.04 -0.92 0.49
N GLY A 13 16.44 0.12 -0.25
CA GLY A 13 17.39 0.02 -1.35
C GLY A 13 16.76 -0.36 -2.70
N LEU A 14 15.46 -0.63 -2.74
CA LEU A 14 14.74 -0.98 -3.99
C LEU A 14 13.91 0.19 -4.53
N GLU A 15 14.00 1.37 -3.94
CA GLU A 15 13.22 2.55 -4.32
C GLU A 15 13.44 2.94 -5.78
N ALA A 16 14.68 2.81 -6.28
CA ALA A 16 15.01 3.13 -7.67
C ALA A 16 14.34 2.19 -8.67
N VAL A 17 14.21 0.90 -8.32
CA VAL A 17 13.52 -0.10 -9.16
C VAL A 17 12.02 0.20 -9.19
N LEU A 18 11.41 0.40 -8.02
CA LEU A 18 9.99 0.71 -7.90
C LEU A 18 9.65 2.04 -8.59
N LYS A 19 10.50 3.07 -8.43
CA LYS A 19 10.35 4.35 -9.14
C LYS A 19 10.27 4.14 -10.65
N ARG A 20 11.14 3.30 -11.22
CA ARG A 20 11.14 2.99 -12.66
C ARG A 20 9.84 2.31 -13.06
N GLU A 21 9.39 1.29 -12.31
CA GLU A 21 8.11 0.63 -12.59
C GLU A 21 6.93 1.61 -12.63
N ILE A 22 6.86 2.56 -11.67
CA ILE A 22 5.80 3.56 -11.60
C ILE A 22 5.88 4.51 -12.81
N GLN A 23 7.08 4.93 -13.21
CA GLN A 23 7.29 5.77 -14.39
C GLN A 23 6.94 5.04 -15.68
N ASP A 24 7.25 3.74 -15.79
CA ASP A 24 6.90 2.89 -16.94
C ASP A 24 5.37 2.70 -17.07
N LEU A 25 4.63 2.78 -15.95
CA LEU A 25 3.17 2.85 -15.96
C LEU A 25 2.61 4.23 -16.37
N GLY A 26 3.48 5.25 -16.54
CA GLY A 26 3.11 6.59 -16.99
C GLY A 26 2.76 7.55 -15.86
N TYR A 27 3.13 7.25 -14.60
CA TYR A 27 2.83 8.11 -13.45
C TYR A 27 4.00 8.97 -13.01
N GLU A 28 3.68 10.19 -12.56
CA GLU A 28 4.64 11.16 -12.05
C GLU A 28 4.98 10.86 -10.59
N ILE A 29 6.27 10.85 -10.26
CA ILE A 29 6.76 10.67 -8.89
C ILE A 29 6.70 12.01 -8.15
N SER A 30 6.05 12.05 -6.99
CA SER A 30 6.02 13.23 -6.13
C SER A 30 7.10 13.20 -5.04
N GLU A 31 7.42 12.03 -4.48
CA GLU A 31 8.41 11.91 -3.40
C GLU A 31 9.06 10.51 -3.41
N VAL A 32 10.36 10.45 -3.11
CA VAL A 32 11.08 9.19 -2.86
C VAL A 32 11.70 9.27 -1.48
N GLU A 33 11.36 8.33 -0.61
CA GLU A 33 11.87 8.21 0.75
C GLU A 33 12.33 6.78 0.99
N ASP A 34 13.15 6.57 2.02
CA ASP A 34 13.61 5.24 2.41
C ASP A 34 12.42 4.26 2.59
N GLY A 35 12.41 3.20 1.79
CA GLY A 35 11.39 2.14 1.81
C GLY A 35 10.03 2.50 1.20
N LYS A 36 9.89 3.62 0.48
CA LYS A 36 8.65 3.97 -0.21
C LYS A 36 8.84 4.97 -1.35
N VAL A 37 7.96 4.89 -2.33
CA VAL A 37 7.83 5.86 -3.42
C VAL A 37 6.40 6.40 -3.42
N THR A 38 6.25 7.73 -3.49
CA THR A 38 4.96 8.41 -3.62
C THR A 38 4.82 8.96 -5.03
N PHE A 39 3.65 8.81 -5.62
CA PHE A 39 3.36 9.22 -6.99
C PHE A 39 1.95 9.78 -7.13
N LEU A 40 1.73 10.56 -8.19
CA LEU A 40 0.44 11.17 -8.51
C LEU A 40 -0.37 10.25 -9.41
N GLY A 41 -1.63 10.03 -9.04
CA GLY A 41 -2.54 9.22 -9.84
C GLY A 41 -4.00 9.55 -9.59
N ASP A 42 -4.86 8.95 -10.40
CA ASP A 42 -6.31 8.97 -10.26
C ASP A 42 -6.86 7.61 -9.77
N ALA A 43 -8.16 7.42 -9.79
CA ALA A 43 -8.78 6.14 -9.43
C ALA A 43 -8.25 4.97 -10.29
N GLY A 44 -8.03 5.19 -11.59
CA GLY A 44 -7.45 4.19 -12.48
C GLY A 44 -6.01 3.83 -12.10
N ALA A 45 -5.25 4.79 -11.56
CA ALA A 45 -3.89 4.56 -11.10
C ALA A 45 -3.84 3.60 -9.90
N ILE A 46 -4.83 3.64 -9.00
CA ILE A 46 -4.92 2.69 -7.88
C ILE A 46 -5.04 1.26 -8.40
N VAL A 47 -5.95 1.03 -9.35
CA VAL A 47 -6.18 -0.28 -9.96
C VAL A 47 -4.93 -0.75 -10.71
N ARG A 48 -4.38 0.10 -11.59
CA ARG A 48 -3.20 -0.24 -12.38
C ARG A 48 -1.97 -0.50 -11.52
N ALA A 49 -1.74 0.28 -10.47
CA ALA A 49 -0.61 0.08 -9.57
C ALA A 49 -0.73 -1.25 -8.80
N ASN A 50 -1.92 -1.58 -8.28
CA ASN A 50 -2.15 -2.87 -7.63
C ASN A 50 -2.00 -4.06 -8.59
N MET A 51 -2.41 -3.90 -9.84
CA MET A 51 -2.37 -4.94 -10.85
C MET A 51 -0.95 -5.20 -11.39
N PHE A 52 -0.17 -4.14 -11.65
CA PHE A 52 1.05 -4.23 -12.46
C PHE A 52 2.34 -4.04 -11.68
N LEU A 53 2.37 -3.36 -10.51
CA LEU A 53 3.60 -3.19 -9.75
C LEU A 53 4.09 -4.52 -9.17
N ARG A 54 5.35 -4.86 -9.45
CA ARG A 54 5.98 -6.13 -9.08
C ARG A 54 6.75 -6.03 -7.77
N THR A 55 7.30 -4.85 -7.46
CA THR A 55 8.28 -4.68 -6.39
C THR A 55 7.72 -4.01 -5.14
N THR A 56 6.47 -3.53 -5.18
CA THR A 56 5.79 -2.99 -4.00
C THR A 56 5.01 -4.06 -3.23
N GLU A 57 4.95 -3.88 -1.92
CA GLU A 57 4.16 -4.74 -1.03
C GLU A 57 2.68 -4.36 -0.98
N ARG A 58 2.36 -3.10 -1.25
CA ARG A 58 1.01 -2.52 -1.21
C ARG A 58 0.93 -1.23 -2.00
N VAL A 59 -0.29 -0.80 -2.26
CA VAL A 59 -0.60 0.56 -2.71
C VAL A 59 -1.50 1.21 -1.68
N LEU A 60 -1.09 2.37 -1.16
CA LEU A 60 -1.85 3.12 -0.16
C LEU A 60 -2.32 4.44 -0.77
N LEU A 61 -3.59 4.78 -0.55
CA LEU A 61 -4.08 6.12 -0.80
C LEU A 61 -3.61 7.04 0.33
N LYS A 62 -2.75 8.01 0.01
CA LYS A 62 -2.21 8.95 1.01
C LYS A 62 -3.28 9.90 1.50
N VAL A 63 -3.50 9.91 2.82
CA VAL A 63 -4.45 10.84 3.46
C VAL A 63 -3.72 12.10 3.91
N ALA A 64 -2.61 11.93 4.63
CA ALA A 64 -1.85 13.04 5.16
C ALA A 64 -0.41 12.67 5.56
N LYS A 65 0.42 13.70 5.73
CA LYS A 65 1.72 13.64 6.39
C LYS A 65 1.72 14.69 7.50
N VAL A 66 1.76 14.25 8.77
CA VAL A 66 1.59 15.13 9.93
C VAL A 66 2.71 14.92 10.95
N LYS A 67 3.25 16.01 11.50
CA LYS A 67 4.21 15.94 12.59
C LYS A 67 3.46 15.84 13.91
N ALA A 68 3.82 14.89 14.79
CA ALA A 68 3.25 14.73 16.12
C ALA A 68 4.31 14.20 17.08
N VAL A 69 4.49 14.88 18.20
CA VAL A 69 5.48 14.52 19.24
C VAL A 69 4.81 14.09 20.55
N THR A 70 3.50 14.35 20.69
CA THR A 70 2.66 13.89 21.80
C THR A 70 1.41 13.18 21.27
N PHE A 71 0.76 12.39 22.12
CA PHE A 71 -0.49 11.71 21.75
C PHE A 71 -1.66 12.69 21.59
N GLU A 72 -1.67 13.81 22.31
CA GLU A 72 -2.65 14.89 22.10
C GLU A 72 -2.50 15.50 20.71
N GLU A 73 -1.26 15.83 20.31
CA GLU A 73 -1.01 16.34 18.96
C GLU A 73 -1.43 15.36 17.88
N LEU A 74 -1.14 14.06 18.08
CA LEU A 74 -1.57 13.01 17.17
C LEU A 74 -3.08 12.93 17.07
N PHE A 75 -3.77 12.97 18.21
CA PHE A 75 -5.22 12.92 18.28
C PHE A 75 -5.86 14.11 17.53
N GLU A 76 -5.49 15.35 17.89
CA GLU A 76 -6.09 16.54 17.31
C GLU A 76 -5.81 16.66 15.80
N LYS A 77 -4.57 16.36 15.37
CA LYS A 77 -4.20 16.38 13.95
C LYS A 77 -4.91 15.28 13.16
N THR A 78 -5.09 14.10 13.74
CA THR A 78 -5.85 13.01 13.12
C THR A 78 -7.33 13.34 13.02
N LYS A 79 -7.92 13.93 14.06
CA LYS A 79 -9.31 14.36 14.10
C LYS A 79 -9.62 15.48 13.09
N ALA A 80 -8.65 16.37 12.83
CA ALA A 80 -8.78 17.45 11.87
C ALA A 80 -8.79 16.98 10.39
N LEU A 81 -8.37 15.74 10.10
CA LEU A 81 -8.36 15.22 8.73
C LEU A 81 -9.78 14.95 8.22
N PRO A 82 -10.04 15.17 6.92
CA PRO A 82 -11.36 14.99 6.33
C PRO A 82 -11.66 13.53 6.02
N TRP A 83 -11.80 12.70 7.06
CA TRP A 83 -12.01 11.25 6.93
C TRP A 83 -13.28 10.90 6.14
N GLU A 84 -14.32 11.73 6.21
CA GLU A 84 -15.57 11.61 5.48
C GLU A 84 -15.40 11.64 3.95
N LYS A 85 -14.29 12.18 3.45
CA LYS A 85 -13.96 12.12 2.02
C LYS A 85 -13.56 10.72 1.56
N TYR A 86 -13.10 9.89 2.48
CA TYR A 86 -12.54 8.56 2.20
C TYR A 86 -13.43 7.44 2.71
N ILE A 87 -14.07 7.62 3.87
CA ILE A 87 -14.78 6.58 4.59
C ILE A 87 -16.26 6.96 4.64
N PRO A 88 -17.16 6.22 3.97
CA PRO A 88 -18.60 6.42 4.06
C PRO A 88 -19.12 6.02 5.45
N GLN A 89 -20.36 6.40 5.76
CA GLN A 89 -20.99 6.17 7.07
C GLN A 89 -21.05 4.69 7.46
N ASP A 90 -21.29 3.80 6.50
CA ASP A 90 -21.33 2.34 6.65
C ASP A 90 -19.95 1.68 6.61
N GLY A 91 -18.89 2.44 6.28
CA GLY A 91 -17.54 1.93 6.08
C GLY A 91 -16.91 1.34 7.34
N LYS A 92 -16.32 0.15 7.19
CA LYS A 92 -15.54 -0.50 8.25
C LYS A 92 -14.12 0.04 8.25
N PHE A 93 -13.69 0.69 9.33
CA PHE A 93 -12.38 1.34 9.40
C PHE A 93 -11.63 1.02 10.70
N TRP A 94 -10.33 0.83 10.59
CA TRP A 94 -9.43 0.61 11.73
C TRP A 94 -7.99 0.94 11.35
N VAL A 95 -7.13 1.17 12.34
CA VAL A 95 -5.70 1.32 12.09
C VAL A 95 -5.06 -0.07 12.11
N ALA A 96 -4.84 -0.62 10.92
CA ALA A 96 -4.39 -2.00 10.72
C ALA A 96 -2.91 -2.20 11.09
N LYS A 97 -2.10 -1.16 10.92
CA LYS A 97 -0.67 -1.22 11.26
C LYS A 97 -0.15 0.17 11.59
N ALA A 98 0.60 0.27 12.67
CA ALA A 98 1.43 1.42 13.00
C ALA A 98 2.89 0.96 13.13
N ASN A 99 3.82 1.69 12.51
CA ASN A 99 5.25 1.51 12.69
C ASN A 99 5.83 2.84 13.17
N SER A 100 6.81 2.79 14.04
CA SER A 100 7.50 4.00 14.51
C SER A 100 9.00 3.79 14.54
N VAL A 101 9.73 4.68 13.87
CA VAL A 101 11.19 4.65 13.80
C VAL A 101 11.73 6.04 14.14
N LYS A 102 12.68 6.10 15.08
CA LYS A 102 13.32 7.35 15.51
C LYS A 102 12.33 8.46 15.87
N SER A 103 11.24 8.11 16.55
CA SER A 103 10.15 9.02 16.93
C SER A 103 9.82 8.90 18.41
N ARG A 104 9.29 9.98 19.00
CA ARG A 104 8.89 10.02 20.43
C ARG A 104 7.70 9.11 20.70
N LEU A 105 6.74 9.08 19.77
CA LEU A 105 5.62 8.13 19.82
C LEU A 105 6.09 6.80 19.26
N PHE A 106 6.41 5.85 20.13
CA PHE A 106 7.04 4.57 19.74
C PHE A 106 6.14 3.34 19.93
N SER A 107 5.03 3.46 20.69
CA SER A 107 4.11 2.35 20.93
C SER A 107 3.09 2.20 19.77
N PRO A 108 3.18 1.14 18.94
CA PRO A 108 2.23 0.94 17.83
C PRO A 108 0.77 0.80 18.31
N SER A 109 0.54 0.11 19.43
CA SER A 109 -0.82 -0.10 19.98
C SER A 109 -1.47 1.20 20.42
N ASP A 110 -0.70 2.10 21.07
CA ASP A 110 -1.22 3.38 21.53
C ASP A 110 -1.51 4.31 20.36
N ILE A 111 -0.61 4.35 19.36
CA ILE A 111 -0.83 5.08 18.10
C ILE A 111 -2.13 4.61 17.44
N GLN A 112 -2.33 3.28 17.32
CA GLN A 112 -3.52 2.72 16.70
C GLN A 112 -4.79 3.11 17.46
N SER A 113 -4.80 2.98 18.79
CA SER A 113 -5.94 3.27 19.65
C SER A 113 -6.33 4.75 19.60
N ILE A 114 -5.34 5.65 19.71
CA ILE A 114 -5.55 7.09 19.71
C ILE A 114 -6.05 7.58 18.35
N MET A 115 -5.46 7.08 17.27
CA MET A 115 -5.92 7.44 15.93
C MET A 115 -7.32 6.92 15.65
N LYS A 116 -7.64 5.66 16.02
CA LYS A 116 -9.02 5.13 15.85
C LYS A 116 -10.02 6.01 16.60
N LYS A 117 -9.72 6.40 17.86
CA LYS A 117 -10.57 7.29 18.65
C LYS A 117 -10.78 8.65 17.96
N ALA A 118 -9.72 9.27 17.47
CA ALA A 118 -9.78 10.56 16.77
C ALA A 118 -10.63 10.49 15.49
N MET A 119 -10.48 9.42 14.71
CA MET A 119 -11.28 9.17 13.51
C MET A 119 -12.76 8.98 13.85
N VAL A 120 -13.07 8.19 14.87
CA VAL A 120 -14.46 7.99 15.33
C VAL A 120 -15.08 9.32 15.74
N GLU A 121 -14.39 10.17 16.52
CA GLU A 121 -14.91 11.48 16.93
C GLU A 121 -15.16 12.41 15.73
N ARG A 122 -14.24 12.42 14.74
CA ARG A 122 -14.45 13.18 13.52
C ARG A 122 -15.68 12.72 12.75
N LEU A 123 -15.75 11.43 12.46
CA LEU A 123 -16.82 10.86 11.65
C LEU A 123 -18.19 10.97 12.35
N LYS A 124 -18.26 10.79 13.68
CA LYS A 124 -19.46 11.05 14.47
C LYS A 124 -19.97 12.48 14.31
N SER A 125 -19.06 13.46 14.37
CA SER A 125 -19.43 14.87 14.24
C SER A 125 -19.92 15.23 12.83
N VAL A 126 -19.45 14.55 11.80
CA VAL A 126 -19.80 14.82 10.40
C VAL A 126 -21.08 14.08 10.00
N TYR A 127 -21.19 12.80 10.37
CA TYR A 127 -22.34 11.96 10.02
C TYR A 127 -23.51 12.08 10.99
N HIS A 128 -23.33 12.79 12.12
CA HIS A 128 -24.35 12.97 13.17
C HIS A 128 -24.91 11.65 13.70
N VAL A 129 -24.02 10.66 13.93
CA VAL A 129 -24.36 9.35 14.47
C VAL A 129 -23.61 9.06 15.76
N ASP A 130 -24.21 8.28 16.65
CA ASP A 130 -23.58 7.85 17.90
C ASP A 130 -22.85 6.51 17.75
N TRP A 131 -23.19 5.75 16.72
CA TRP A 131 -22.66 4.40 16.47
C TRP A 131 -22.44 4.18 14.98
N PHE A 132 -21.40 3.40 14.63
CA PHE A 132 -21.13 2.92 13.28
C PHE A 132 -21.37 1.42 13.20
N GLU A 133 -22.18 0.95 12.27
CA GLU A 133 -22.47 -0.47 12.08
C GLU A 133 -21.28 -1.22 11.47
N GLU A 134 -20.43 -0.51 10.72
CA GLU A 134 -19.23 -1.05 10.08
C GLU A 134 -19.51 -2.31 9.22
N ASP A 135 -20.65 -2.36 8.53
CA ASP A 135 -21.12 -3.45 7.69
C ASP A 135 -20.81 -3.26 6.19
N GLY A 136 -20.31 -2.09 5.81
CA GLY A 136 -19.89 -1.76 4.46
C GLY A 136 -18.47 -2.16 4.11
N ALA A 137 -17.91 -1.51 3.09
CA ALA A 137 -16.56 -1.76 2.60
C ALA A 137 -15.49 -1.46 3.66
N SER A 138 -14.35 -2.13 3.56
CA SER A 138 -13.25 -2.04 4.53
C SER A 138 -12.24 -0.97 4.14
N PHE A 139 -11.83 -0.15 5.12
CA PHE A 139 -10.85 0.93 4.99
C PHE A 139 -9.74 0.79 6.05
N PRO A 140 -8.80 -0.14 5.89
CA PRO A 140 -7.70 -0.31 6.84
C PRO A 140 -6.67 0.81 6.66
N ILE A 141 -6.36 1.50 7.75
CA ILE A 141 -5.40 2.60 7.78
C ILE A 141 -4.02 2.06 8.18
N ARG A 142 -2.99 2.55 7.51
CA ARG A 142 -1.59 2.28 7.85
C ARG A 142 -0.88 3.57 8.17
N VAL A 143 -0.07 3.52 9.21
CA VAL A 143 0.66 4.68 9.72
C VAL A 143 2.12 4.33 9.86
N ALA A 144 2.97 5.17 9.31
CA ALA A 144 4.41 5.07 9.45
C ALA A 144 4.98 6.36 10.04
N PHE A 145 5.46 6.27 11.28
CA PHE A 145 6.21 7.34 11.91
C PHE A 145 7.69 7.25 11.57
N MET A 146 8.25 8.35 11.11
CA MET A 146 9.68 8.53 10.90
C MET A 146 10.08 9.93 11.38
N LYS A 147 10.96 10.01 12.38
CA LYS A 147 11.45 11.30 12.94
C LYS A 147 10.30 12.24 13.34
N ASP A 148 9.36 11.72 14.11
CA ASP A 148 8.15 12.40 14.59
C ASP A 148 7.14 12.85 13.51
N VAL A 149 7.30 12.37 12.28
CA VAL A 149 6.35 12.62 11.18
C VAL A 149 5.60 11.34 10.86
N ALA A 150 4.27 11.38 11.00
CA ALA A 150 3.36 10.31 10.61
C ALA A 150 2.95 10.45 9.14
N THR A 151 3.22 9.44 8.33
CA THR A 151 2.62 9.27 7.02
C THR A 151 1.42 8.34 7.16
N ILE A 152 0.24 8.82 6.77
CA ILE A 152 -1.04 8.13 6.95
C ILE A 152 -1.59 7.77 5.58
N GLY A 153 -1.93 6.52 5.37
CA GLY A 153 -2.53 6.04 4.12
C GLY A 153 -3.59 4.97 4.36
N ILE A 154 -4.56 4.89 3.45
CA ILE A 154 -5.58 3.85 3.41
C ILE A 154 -5.11 2.73 2.49
N ASP A 155 -5.14 1.49 2.96
CA ASP A 155 -4.69 0.32 2.21
C ASP A 155 -5.70 -0.03 1.10
N THR A 156 -5.28 0.05 -0.15
CA THR A 156 -6.10 -0.28 -1.31
C THR A 156 -5.95 -1.74 -1.74
N SER A 157 -4.88 -2.40 -1.31
CA SER A 157 -4.48 -3.73 -1.76
C SER A 157 -5.13 -4.88 -0.98
N GLY A 158 -5.30 -4.71 0.34
CA GLY A 158 -5.78 -5.76 1.24
C GLY A 158 -4.71 -6.81 1.56
N ILE A 159 -4.74 -7.97 0.92
CA ILE A 159 -3.69 -8.98 1.03
C ILE A 159 -2.40 -8.44 0.40
N SER A 160 -1.23 -8.67 1.02
CA SER A 160 0.05 -8.17 0.50
C SER A 160 0.32 -8.61 -0.95
N LEU A 161 0.87 -7.70 -1.77
CA LEU A 161 1.05 -7.91 -3.21
C LEU A 161 2.07 -9.00 -3.56
N HIS A 162 2.98 -9.39 -2.63
CA HIS A 162 3.82 -10.56 -2.86
C HIS A 162 3.02 -11.84 -3.04
N LYS A 163 1.82 -11.95 -2.44
CA LYS A 163 0.94 -13.11 -2.63
C LYS A 163 0.27 -13.06 -3.99
N ARG A 164 0.99 -13.50 -5.04
CA ARG A 164 0.54 -13.47 -6.44
C ARG A 164 -0.60 -14.45 -6.75
N GLY A 165 -0.83 -15.42 -5.87
CA GLY A 165 -1.83 -16.48 -6.07
C GLY A 165 -1.34 -17.73 -6.82
N TYR A 166 -0.10 -17.77 -7.29
CA TYR A 166 0.45 -18.95 -7.97
C TYR A 166 1.08 -19.97 -7.02
N ARG A 167 1.44 -19.57 -5.80
CA ARG A 167 2.13 -20.45 -4.84
C ARG A 167 1.13 -21.39 -4.16
N GLN A 168 1.14 -22.66 -4.53
CA GLN A 168 0.30 -23.70 -3.92
C GLN A 168 1.02 -24.46 -2.81
N MET A 169 2.35 -24.61 -2.91
CA MET A 169 3.17 -25.27 -1.91
C MET A 169 4.15 -24.29 -1.29
N THR A 170 4.28 -24.31 0.03
CA THR A 170 5.21 -23.47 0.77
C THR A 170 6.40 -24.29 1.27
N SER A 171 7.60 -23.91 0.86
CA SER A 171 8.83 -24.35 1.53
C SER A 171 9.06 -23.54 2.81
N LYS A 172 9.97 -23.99 3.68
CA LYS A 172 10.38 -23.17 4.84
C LYS A 172 11.04 -21.88 4.35
N ALA A 173 10.44 -20.72 4.74
CA ALA A 173 10.95 -19.37 4.50
C ALA A 173 11.43 -19.06 3.05
N PRO A 174 10.56 -19.17 2.03
CA PRO A 174 10.94 -18.79 0.67
C PRO A 174 11.14 -17.28 0.57
N ILE A 175 11.96 -16.85 -0.41
CA ILE A 175 12.03 -15.43 -0.77
C ILE A 175 10.64 -14.91 -1.19
N THR A 176 10.30 -13.67 -0.82
CA THR A 176 9.05 -13.05 -1.27
C THR A 176 9.12 -12.75 -2.76
N GLU A 177 7.99 -12.86 -3.43
CA GLU A 177 7.85 -12.65 -4.86
C GLU A 177 8.24 -11.21 -5.26
N THR A 178 7.88 -10.23 -4.45
CA THR A 178 8.25 -8.81 -4.64
C THR A 178 9.76 -8.60 -4.61
N LEU A 179 10.46 -9.24 -3.67
CA LEU A 179 11.90 -9.16 -3.57
C LEU A 179 12.58 -9.89 -4.72
N ALA A 180 12.11 -11.08 -5.11
CA ALA A 180 12.65 -11.84 -6.24
C ALA A 180 12.52 -11.05 -7.55
N ALA A 181 11.35 -10.46 -7.81
CA ALA A 181 11.13 -9.60 -8.96
C ALA A 181 12.07 -8.40 -8.97
N ALA A 182 12.23 -7.72 -7.83
CA ALA A 182 13.12 -6.56 -7.71
C ALA A 182 14.58 -6.93 -7.99
N LEU A 183 15.06 -8.05 -7.46
CA LEU A 183 16.42 -8.53 -7.70
C LEU A 183 16.65 -8.88 -9.18
N LEU A 184 15.68 -9.51 -9.86
CA LEU A 184 15.75 -9.73 -11.29
C LEU A 184 15.85 -8.42 -12.08
N MET A 185 15.03 -7.42 -11.72
CA MET A 185 14.99 -6.11 -12.38
C MET A 185 16.25 -5.25 -12.10
N LEU A 186 17.04 -5.58 -11.09
CA LEU A 186 18.36 -4.98 -10.83
C LEU A 186 19.47 -5.58 -11.71
N THR A 187 19.26 -6.77 -12.27
CA THR A 187 20.24 -7.40 -13.15
C THR A 187 20.07 -6.93 -14.60
N PRO A 188 21.08 -7.11 -15.47
CA PRO A 188 20.95 -6.87 -16.90
C PRO A 188 20.18 -7.98 -17.63
N TRP A 189 19.53 -8.89 -16.91
CA TRP A 189 18.72 -9.96 -17.49
C TRP A 189 17.48 -9.37 -18.18
N ASN A 190 17.11 -9.99 -19.30
CA ASN A 190 15.87 -9.70 -20.02
C ASN A 190 15.37 -11.00 -20.68
N ARG A 191 14.21 -10.96 -21.32
CA ARG A 191 13.55 -12.13 -21.91
C ARG A 191 14.37 -12.85 -23.00
N ASP A 192 15.34 -12.17 -23.61
CA ASP A 192 16.18 -12.72 -24.68
C ASP A 192 17.46 -13.40 -24.15
N ARG A 193 17.62 -13.42 -22.81
CA ARG A 193 18.77 -14.03 -22.13
C ARG A 193 18.35 -15.25 -21.33
N ILE A 194 19.15 -16.29 -21.34
CA ILE A 194 18.94 -17.49 -20.54
C ILE A 194 19.11 -17.14 -19.06
N LEU A 195 18.15 -17.55 -18.23
CA LEU A 195 18.24 -17.52 -16.78
C LEU A 195 18.48 -18.92 -16.25
N VAL A 196 19.50 -19.09 -15.42
CA VAL A 196 19.78 -20.35 -14.72
C VAL A 196 19.79 -20.08 -13.22
N ASP A 197 18.97 -20.83 -12.48
CA ASP A 197 18.92 -20.80 -11.02
C ASP A 197 19.23 -22.21 -10.48
N PRO A 198 20.51 -22.52 -10.18
CA PRO A 198 20.93 -23.86 -9.76
C PRO A 198 20.46 -24.22 -8.35
N PHE A 199 19.94 -23.26 -7.58
CA PHE A 199 19.45 -23.44 -6.21
C PHE A 199 18.02 -22.94 -6.06
N CYS A 200 17.17 -23.19 -7.05
CA CYS A 200 15.86 -22.55 -7.23
C CYS A 200 14.86 -22.73 -6.06
N GLY A 201 15.07 -23.68 -5.17
CA GLY A 201 14.17 -23.94 -4.05
C GLY A 201 12.72 -24.12 -4.50
N SER A 202 11.83 -23.21 -4.11
CA SER A 202 10.41 -23.20 -4.52
C SER A 202 10.17 -22.59 -5.92
N GLY A 203 11.23 -22.26 -6.66
CA GLY A 203 11.13 -21.73 -8.02
C GLY A 203 10.71 -20.27 -8.11
N THR A 204 10.81 -19.47 -7.04
CA THR A 204 10.32 -18.08 -7.04
C THR A 204 11.00 -17.23 -8.10
N PHE A 205 12.34 -17.29 -8.23
CA PHE A 205 13.07 -16.54 -9.25
C PHE A 205 12.68 -16.93 -10.68
N PRO A 206 12.70 -18.22 -11.07
CA PRO A 206 12.29 -18.62 -12.42
C PRO A 206 10.84 -18.25 -12.75
N ILE A 207 9.93 -18.35 -11.77
CA ILE A 207 8.52 -17.98 -11.98
C ILE A 207 8.36 -16.47 -12.19
N GLU A 208 8.95 -15.63 -11.33
CA GLU A 208 8.91 -14.17 -11.50
C GLU A 208 9.60 -13.74 -12.80
N ALA A 209 10.72 -14.38 -13.18
CA ALA A 209 11.37 -14.12 -14.45
C ALA A 209 10.48 -14.47 -15.66
N ALA A 210 9.81 -15.61 -15.63
CA ALA A 210 8.86 -16.01 -16.67
C ALA A 210 7.68 -15.02 -16.78
N MET A 211 7.16 -14.56 -15.64
CA MET A 211 6.09 -13.53 -15.61
C MET A 211 6.57 -12.19 -16.17
N ILE A 212 7.80 -11.77 -15.87
CA ILE A 212 8.40 -10.55 -16.43
C ILE A 212 8.59 -10.71 -17.95
N ALA A 213 9.17 -11.82 -18.39
CA ALA A 213 9.43 -12.10 -19.80
C ALA A 213 8.15 -12.13 -20.66
N ALA A 214 7.09 -12.74 -20.12
CA ALA A 214 5.78 -12.84 -20.77
C ALA A 214 4.89 -11.61 -20.55
N ASN A 215 5.37 -10.60 -19.82
CA ASN A 215 4.61 -9.40 -19.42
C ASN A 215 3.28 -9.73 -18.71
N ILE A 216 3.26 -10.79 -17.90
CA ILE A 216 2.08 -11.18 -17.11
C ILE A 216 1.97 -10.26 -15.89
N ALA A 217 0.80 -9.63 -15.72
CA ALA A 217 0.53 -8.78 -14.56
C ALA A 217 0.54 -9.60 -13.25
N PRO A 218 1.30 -9.20 -12.22
CA PRO A 218 1.39 -9.95 -10.97
C PRO A 218 0.06 -10.00 -10.20
N GLY A 219 -0.82 -9.03 -10.42
CA GLY A 219 -2.13 -8.92 -9.78
C GLY A 219 -3.26 -9.70 -10.46
N MET A 220 -3.02 -10.34 -11.63
CA MET A 220 -4.06 -10.90 -12.50
C MET A 220 -4.95 -11.97 -11.82
N LYS A 221 -4.43 -12.73 -10.85
CA LYS A 221 -5.12 -13.86 -10.21
C LYS A 221 -5.59 -13.55 -8.78
N ARG A 222 -5.85 -12.28 -8.47
CA ARG A 222 -6.25 -11.87 -7.13
C ARG A 222 -7.21 -10.68 -7.16
N ASN A 223 -7.96 -10.48 -6.08
CA ASN A 223 -8.79 -9.31 -5.86
C ASN A 223 -8.06 -8.29 -4.99
N PHE A 224 -8.50 -7.05 -5.04
CA PHE A 224 -7.99 -5.93 -4.26
C PHE A 224 -9.10 -5.33 -3.40
N LEU A 225 -8.74 -4.83 -2.23
CA LEU A 225 -9.69 -4.29 -1.28
C LEU A 225 -10.49 -3.10 -1.84
N CYS A 226 -9.83 -2.28 -2.67
CA CYS A 226 -10.46 -1.11 -3.29
C CYS A 226 -11.57 -1.43 -4.30
N GLU A 227 -11.72 -2.68 -4.73
CA GLU A 227 -12.80 -3.08 -5.65
C GLU A 227 -14.20 -2.95 -4.99
N ASP A 228 -14.26 -3.03 -3.66
CA ASP A 228 -15.50 -2.89 -2.88
C ASP A 228 -15.88 -1.42 -2.62
N TRP A 229 -15.03 -0.45 -2.97
CA TRP A 229 -15.24 0.97 -2.65
C TRP A 229 -16.18 1.65 -3.65
N LYS A 230 -17.46 1.69 -3.33
CA LYS A 230 -18.54 2.12 -4.25
C LYS A 230 -18.54 3.62 -4.61
N HIS A 231 -17.96 4.48 -3.77
CA HIS A 231 -18.16 5.94 -3.87
C HIS A 231 -16.96 6.74 -4.40
N GLN A 232 -15.76 6.17 -4.43
CA GLN A 232 -14.55 6.93 -4.77
C GLN A 232 -13.77 6.37 -5.96
N ILE A 233 -13.88 5.08 -6.19
CA ILE A 233 -13.24 4.41 -7.31
C ILE A 233 -14.38 3.77 -8.09
N GLY A 234 -15.03 4.56 -8.96
CA GLY A 234 -16.01 4.01 -9.88
C GLY A 234 -15.39 2.77 -10.54
N ARG A 235 -16.18 1.69 -10.72
CA ARG A 235 -15.73 0.49 -11.41
C ARG A 235 -15.00 0.92 -12.68
N ALA A 236 -13.67 0.91 -12.64
CA ALA A 236 -12.88 0.95 -13.84
C ALA A 236 -13.22 -0.36 -14.57
N HIS A 237 -14.09 -0.29 -15.53
CA HIS A 237 -14.26 -1.38 -16.46
C HIS A 237 -12.92 -1.53 -17.19
N VAL A 238 -12.21 -2.61 -16.90
CA VAL A 238 -11.07 -3.09 -17.66
C VAL A 238 -11.59 -3.70 -18.95
#